data_2d10513ab2e5894fda1b1e29fec0ac76
#
_entry.id   2d10513ab2e5894fda1b1e29fec0ac76
#
_cell.length_a   1.000
_cell.length_b   1.000
_cell.length_c   1.000
_cell.angle_alpha   90.00
_cell.angle_beta   90.00
_cell.angle_gamma   90.00
#
_symmetry.space_group_name_H-M   'P 1'
#
loop_
_entity.id
_entity.type
_entity.pdbx_description
1 polymer ?
#
loop_
_entity_poly.entity_id
_entity_poly.type
_entity_poly.pdbx_seq_one_letter_code
_entity_poly.pdbx_strand_id
1 'polypeptide(L)'
;MKFVFTLACLLAVRCFADDPVAAWSKDVRIKPVSSVEGRHSIHTYYVTNPESPDGKHVLFFTSTHPAGYVGEVRILERATGKETVLAENVHTEDAHRAACQQWLSGGKRVAFHEVIDKKWRVVVVDVATLEKKIVAEDHQVGFGRPDVDLLPMYGCHWNPGPFRDLEVWDSKTGQTTTRAKIAEVEAKYGEWLAKEFAGKPCSVFFPVISPDLKRVFFKIAAGNGGDDFMAKNASHRQGLVCYDFEKSACIWQHGKWGHPGWTPDSQHIFEMGNVIFDIHTGKYTKLKDVPVLRGSHPSVSPDGKLMVTDGLTEPVGGRPNDWGIQVADMHGGKWAVLHHFEQNRGARSWRRNDPHPVFSADGKRIYYNTSDSQFTRLMVAERP
;
A
#
# COMPACT_ATOMS: atom_id res chain seq x y z
N MET A 1 26.65 32.22 64.03
CA MET A 1 25.75 31.80 62.93
C MET A 1 26.61 31.38 61.76
N LYS A 2 26.71 30.04 61.51
CA LYS A 2 27.41 29.49 60.37
C LYS A 2 26.36 29.09 59.35
N PHE A 3 26.36 29.76 58.17
CA PHE A 3 25.52 29.37 57.03
C PHE A 3 26.21 28.24 56.26
N VAL A 4 25.56 27.11 56.17
CA VAL A 4 25.92 25.96 55.33
C VAL A 4 25.18 26.15 54.01
N PHE A 5 25.87 26.38 52.93
CA PHE A 5 25.33 26.35 51.55
C PHE A 5 25.38 24.93 51.03
N THR A 6 24.21 24.30 50.88
CA THR A 6 24.09 22.99 50.23
C THR A 6 23.95 23.22 48.71
N LEU A 7 24.97 22.84 48.01
CA LEU A 7 24.99 22.88 46.51
C LEU A 7 24.23 21.64 46.00
N ALA A 8 23.04 21.84 45.49
CA ALA A 8 22.29 20.79 44.80
C ALA A 8 22.81 20.65 43.38
N CYS A 9 23.59 19.59 43.11
CA CYS A 9 23.91 19.19 41.73
C CYS A 9 22.67 18.59 41.05
N LEU A 10 22.03 19.35 40.18
CA LEU A 10 21.05 18.84 39.21
C LEU A 10 21.80 18.02 38.15
N LEU A 11 21.81 16.71 38.30
CA LEU A 11 22.15 15.78 37.23
C LEU A 11 21.08 15.85 36.16
N ALA A 12 21.34 16.62 35.09
CA ALA A 12 20.53 16.56 33.88
C ALA A 12 20.77 15.19 33.22
N VAL A 13 19.89 14.24 33.48
CA VAL A 13 19.81 13.01 32.69
C VAL A 13 19.42 13.41 31.27
N ARG A 14 20.43 13.54 30.40
CA ARG A 14 20.18 13.58 28.96
C ARG A 14 19.63 12.19 28.58
N CYS A 15 18.31 12.07 28.49
CA CYS A 15 17.71 11.02 27.69
C CYS A 15 18.25 11.19 26.27
N PHE A 16 19.23 10.39 25.89
CA PHE A 16 19.54 10.17 24.49
C PHE A 16 18.27 9.52 23.93
N ALA A 17 17.48 10.28 23.17
CA ALA A 17 16.41 9.70 22.41
C ALA A 17 17.05 8.62 21.52
N ASP A 18 16.65 7.36 21.72
CA ASP A 18 17.13 6.25 20.91
C ASP A 18 16.94 6.62 19.44
N ASP A 19 18.00 6.47 18.66
CA ASP A 19 17.95 6.71 17.22
C ASP A 19 17.08 5.63 16.55
N PRO A 20 15.84 5.93 16.14
CA PRO A 20 14.95 4.90 15.63
C PRO A 20 15.45 4.29 14.31
N VAL A 21 16.31 5.00 13.56
CA VAL A 21 16.92 4.49 12.31
C VAL A 21 18.10 3.56 12.62
N ALA A 22 18.80 3.74 13.75
CA ALA A 22 19.97 2.94 14.08
C ALA A 22 19.65 1.43 14.16
N ALA A 23 18.46 1.07 14.63
CA ALA A 23 18.01 -0.33 14.69
C ALA A 23 17.81 -0.97 13.29
N TRP A 24 17.79 -0.16 12.22
CA TRP A 24 17.68 -0.60 10.84
C TRP A 24 19.00 -0.50 10.06
N SER A 25 20.07 0.00 10.71
CA SER A 25 21.39 0.18 10.09
C SER A 25 22.37 -0.95 10.40
N LYS A 26 22.08 -1.77 11.42
CA LYS A 26 22.98 -2.83 11.87
C LYS A 26 22.21 -4.10 12.21
N ASP A 27 22.86 -5.23 11.96
CA ASP A 27 22.38 -6.57 12.35
C ASP A 27 20.97 -6.94 11.83
N VAL A 28 20.49 -6.26 10.80
CA VAL A 28 19.20 -6.59 10.16
C VAL A 28 19.37 -7.87 9.34
N ARG A 29 18.50 -8.85 9.60
CA ARG A 29 18.46 -10.09 8.83
C ARG A 29 17.50 -9.95 7.67
N ILE A 30 18.02 -10.09 6.45
CA ILE A 30 17.22 -10.06 5.22
C ILE A 30 17.14 -11.48 4.63
N LYS A 31 15.92 -11.94 4.35
CA LYS A 31 15.68 -13.28 3.77
C LYS A 31 14.39 -13.28 2.93
N PRO A 32 14.25 -14.21 1.97
CA PRO A 32 12.96 -14.44 1.32
C PRO A 32 11.92 -14.96 2.33
N VAL A 33 10.66 -14.57 2.14
CA VAL A 33 9.53 -15.06 2.95
C VAL A 33 9.28 -16.53 2.66
N SER A 34 9.17 -16.90 1.38
CA SER A 34 9.03 -18.30 0.96
C SER A 34 10.40 -18.86 0.53
N SER A 35 10.70 -20.07 0.95
CA SER A 35 11.88 -20.84 0.51
C SER A 35 11.64 -21.60 -0.80
N VAL A 36 10.43 -21.62 -1.34
CA VAL A 36 10.10 -22.33 -2.57
C VAL A 36 10.63 -21.57 -3.77
N GLU A 37 11.49 -22.21 -4.53
CA GLU A 37 12.11 -21.67 -5.74
C GLU A 37 11.25 -21.93 -6.99
N GLY A 38 11.63 -21.33 -8.11
CA GLY A 38 11.01 -21.56 -9.42
C GLY A 38 9.67 -20.87 -9.63
N ARG A 39 9.30 -19.93 -8.77
CA ARG A 39 8.06 -19.15 -8.89
C ARG A 39 8.21 -17.73 -8.33
N HIS A 40 7.34 -16.84 -8.77
CA HIS A 40 7.19 -15.54 -8.14
C HIS A 40 6.52 -15.67 -6.77
N SER A 41 6.90 -14.82 -5.81
CA SER A 41 6.15 -14.52 -4.59
C SER A 41 6.05 -13.01 -4.47
N ILE A 42 4.82 -12.48 -4.46
CA ILE A 42 4.57 -11.04 -4.66
C ILE A 42 3.68 -10.50 -3.55
N HIS A 43 4.19 -9.49 -2.84
CA HIS A 43 3.38 -8.59 -2.04
C HIS A 43 2.68 -7.57 -2.95
N THR A 44 1.45 -7.29 -2.65
CA THR A 44 0.57 -6.47 -3.48
C THR A 44 1.02 -5.01 -3.63
N TYR A 45 1.03 -4.24 -2.54
CA TYR A 45 1.23 -2.79 -2.63
C TYR A 45 1.62 -2.16 -1.28
N TYR A 46 2.29 -1.01 -1.32
CA TYR A 46 2.84 -0.32 -0.14
C TYR A 46 1.78 0.23 0.85
N VAL A 47 0.49 0.20 0.51
CA VAL A 47 -0.62 0.59 1.40
C VAL A 47 -1.31 -0.59 2.06
N THR A 48 -0.84 -1.82 1.83
CA THR A 48 -1.30 -3.04 2.49
C THR A 48 -0.17 -3.67 3.29
N ASN A 49 -0.50 -4.48 4.29
CA ASN A 49 0.48 -5.25 5.05
C ASN A 49 0.34 -6.74 4.68
N PRO A 50 1.39 -7.41 4.19
CA PRO A 50 1.32 -8.85 3.90
C PRO A 50 1.28 -9.69 5.18
N GLU A 51 1.78 -9.18 6.31
CA GLU A 51 1.69 -9.88 7.59
C GLU A 51 0.31 -9.74 8.20
N SER A 52 -0.25 -10.84 8.73
CA SER A 52 -1.52 -10.82 9.45
C SER A 52 -1.43 -9.95 10.70
N PRO A 53 -2.54 -9.36 11.19
CA PRO A 53 -2.54 -8.51 12.38
C PRO A 53 -1.95 -9.17 13.64
N ASP A 54 -2.06 -10.50 13.77
CA ASP A 54 -1.50 -11.28 14.87
C ASP A 54 -0.02 -11.68 14.65
N GLY A 55 0.57 -11.30 13.53
CA GLY A 55 1.96 -11.56 13.18
C GLY A 55 2.29 -13.01 12.83
N LYS A 56 1.30 -13.90 12.68
CA LYS A 56 1.56 -15.33 12.48
C LYS A 56 1.70 -15.75 11.04
N HIS A 57 1.04 -15.06 10.12
CA HIS A 57 1.00 -15.44 8.70
C HIS A 57 1.47 -14.32 7.81
N VAL A 58 1.98 -14.68 6.65
CA VAL A 58 2.32 -13.74 5.56
C VAL A 58 1.51 -14.10 4.34
N LEU A 59 0.76 -13.13 3.81
CA LEU A 59 -0.07 -13.23 2.61
C LEU A 59 0.73 -12.81 1.38
N PHE A 60 0.68 -13.59 0.31
CA PHE A 60 1.31 -13.26 -0.96
C PHE A 60 0.61 -13.93 -2.14
N PHE A 61 0.83 -13.37 -3.31
CA PHE A 61 0.47 -13.98 -4.58
C PHE A 61 1.67 -14.75 -5.11
N THR A 62 1.47 -15.96 -5.66
CA THR A 62 2.53 -16.74 -6.28
C THR A 62 2.15 -17.14 -7.70
N SER A 63 3.13 -17.19 -8.59
CA SER A 63 2.92 -17.52 -10.00
C SER A 63 4.17 -18.15 -10.60
N THR A 64 3.99 -19.20 -11.41
CA THR A 64 5.03 -19.74 -12.29
C THR A 64 5.00 -19.10 -13.68
N HIS A 65 3.96 -18.34 -14.00
CA HIS A 65 3.85 -17.62 -15.27
C HIS A 65 4.86 -16.47 -15.33
N PRO A 66 5.69 -16.35 -16.37
CA PRO A 66 6.77 -15.34 -16.42
C PRO A 66 6.32 -13.90 -16.22
N ALA A 67 5.12 -13.56 -16.68
CA ALA A 67 4.55 -12.23 -16.50
C ALA A 67 3.74 -12.07 -15.19
N GLY A 68 3.51 -13.14 -14.42
CA GLY A 68 2.79 -13.07 -13.16
C GLY A 68 1.28 -12.83 -13.27
N TYR A 69 0.64 -13.13 -14.42
CA TYR A 69 -0.80 -12.90 -14.60
C TYR A 69 -1.71 -13.93 -13.95
N VAL A 70 -1.26 -15.17 -13.87
CA VAL A 70 -2.04 -16.29 -13.37
C VAL A 70 -1.29 -16.95 -12.26
N GLY A 71 -1.95 -17.21 -11.15
CA GLY A 71 -1.28 -17.79 -10.00
C GLY A 71 -2.23 -18.16 -8.89
N GLU A 72 -1.72 -18.07 -7.68
CA GLU A 72 -2.43 -18.47 -6.47
C GLU A 72 -2.29 -17.40 -5.39
N VAL A 73 -3.32 -17.21 -4.59
CA VAL A 73 -3.25 -16.48 -3.33
C VAL A 73 -2.91 -17.47 -2.22
N ARG A 74 -1.83 -17.20 -1.48
CA ARG A 74 -1.32 -18.07 -0.43
C ARG A 74 -1.05 -17.32 0.86
N ILE A 75 -1.08 -18.06 1.96
CA ILE A 75 -0.52 -17.64 3.24
C ILE A 75 0.61 -18.58 3.64
N LEU A 76 1.62 -18.03 4.31
CA LEU A 76 2.72 -18.76 4.92
C LEU A 76 2.67 -18.57 6.44
N GLU A 77 2.65 -19.66 7.20
CA GLU A 77 2.79 -19.64 8.65
C GLU A 77 4.25 -19.34 9.02
N ARG A 78 4.52 -18.23 9.68
CA ARG A 78 5.89 -17.75 9.94
C ARG A 78 6.71 -18.68 10.84
N ALA A 79 6.05 -19.37 11.79
CA ALA A 79 6.73 -20.26 12.74
C ALA A 79 7.26 -21.55 12.07
N THR A 80 6.52 -22.09 11.12
CA THR A 80 6.80 -23.40 10.51
C THR A 80 7.28 -23.30 9.06
N GLY A 81 7.01 -22.18 8.38
CA GLY A 81 7.22 -22.03 6.94
C GLY A 81 6.18 -22.77 6.09
N LYS A 82 5.13 -23.36 6.70
CA LYS A 82 4.08 -24.06 5.99
C LYS A 82 3.24 -23.09 5.18
N GLU A 83 3.03 -23.41 3.90
CA GLU A 83 2.17 -22.65 3.02
C GLU A 83 0.79 -23.29 2.89
N THR A 84 -0.25 -22.44 2.81
CA THR A 84 -1.63 -22.85 2.54
C THR A 84 -2.14 -22.06 1.34
N VAL A 85 -2.74 -22.76 0.37
CA VAL A 85 -3.39 -22.16 -0.79
C VAL A 85 -4.79 -21.70 -0.38
N LEU A 86 -5.08 -20.42 -0.57
CA LEU A 86 -6.41 -19.86 -0.36
C LEU A 86 -7.23 -19.82 -1.65
N ALA A 87 -6.57 -19.57 -2.78
CA ALA A 87 -7.22 -19.57 -4.09
C ALA A 87 -6.21 -19.97 -5.18
N GLU A 88 -6.68 -20.78 -6.13
CA GLU A 88 -5.93 -21.27 -7.29
C GLU A 88 -6.47 -20.63 -8.57
N ASN A 89 -5.65 -20.61 -9.62
CA ASN A 89 -5.99 -20.10 -10.95
C ASN A 89 -6.53 -18.67 -10.94
N VAL A 90 -5.97 -17.84 -10.05
CA VAL A 90 -6.33 -16.42 -9.93
C VAL A 90 -5.71 -15.64 -11.07
N HIS A 91 -6.53 -15.04 -11.93
CA HIS A 91 -6.10 -14.21 -13.04
C HIS A 91 -6.12 -12.73 -12.62
N THR A 92 -5.04 -12.00 -12.92
CA THR A 92 -4.82 -10.62 -12.44
C THR A 92 -4.66 -9.63 -13.60
N GLU A 93 -4.79 -8.33 -13.30
CA GLU A 93 -4.60 -7.25 -14.26
C GLU A 93 -3.11 -7.11 -14.67
N ASP A 94 -2.23 -7.10 -13.69
CA ASP A 94 -0.79 -6.92 -13.87
C ASP A 94 0.01 -7.51 -12.71
N ALA A 95 1.33 -7.65 -12.91
CA ALA A 95 2.24 -8.08 -11.86
C ALA A 95 2.53 -7.00 -10.82
N HIS A 96 2.18 -5.74 -11.09
CA HIS A 96 2.51 -4.61 -10.22
C HIS A 96 1.73 -4.64 -8.91
N ARG A 97 0.46 -5.04 -8.97
CA ARG A 97 -0.43 -5.15 -7.82
C ARG A 97 -0.89 -6.58 -7.54
N ALA A 98 -0.51 -7.52 -8.41
CA ALA A 98 -1.00 -8.90 -8.38
C ALA A 98 -2.54 -8.95 -8.25
N ALA A 99 -3.09 -9.75 -7.34
CA ALA A 99 -4.53 -9.84 -7.10
C ALA A 99 -5.07 -8.76 -6.14
N CYS A 100 -4.30 -7.75 -5.78
CA CYS A 100 -4.62 -6.80 -4.70
C CYS A 100 -5.00 -7.49 -3.39
N GLN A 101 -4.40 -8.66 -3.13
CA GLN A 101 -4.70 -9.47 -1.96
C GLN A 101 -4.40 -8.73 -0.65
N GLN A 102 -5.33 -8.76 0.29
CA GLN A 102 -5.19 -8.10 1.58
C GLN A 102 -5.94 -8.82 2.69
N TRP A 103 -5.45 -8.65 3.91
CA TRP A 103 -6.11 -9.14 5.12
C TRP A 103 -7.37 -8.37 5.44
N LEU A 104 -8.34 -9.04 6.07
CA LEU A 104 -9.62 -8.50 6.51
C LEU A 104 -10.04 -9.18 7.82
N SER A 105 -10.91 -8.53 8.60
CA SER A 105 -11.53 -9.10 9.80
C SER A 105 -10.53 -9.60 10.85
N GLY A 106 -9.47 -8.81 11.10
CA GLY A 106 -8.43 -9.19 12.07
C GLY A 106 -7.58 -10.38 11.64
N GLY A 107 -7.41 -10.60 10.33
CA GLY A 107 -6.66 -11.73 9.78
C GLY A 107 -7.47 -13.02 9.63
N LYS A 108 -8.79 -12.99 9.91
CA LYS A 108 -9.67 -14.15 9.72
C LYS A 108 -10.05 -14.38 8.27
N ARG A 109 -9.96 -13.35 7.44
CA ARG A 109 -10.32 -13.39 6.02
C ARG A 109 -9.24 -12.75 5.18
N VAL A 110 -9.22 -13.15 3.91
CA VAL A 110 -8.41 -12.53 2.85
C VAL A 110 -9.34 -12.11 1.72
N ALA A 111 -9.20 -10.86 1.29
CA ALA A 111 -9.89 -10.33 0.13
C ALA A 111 -8.91 -10.17 -1.04
N PHE A 112 -9.38 -10.42 -2.26
CA PHE A 112 -8.64 -10.17 -3.49
C PHE A 112 -9.60 -9.96 -4.66
N HIS A 113 -9.10 -9.53 -5.81
CA HIS A 113 -9.88 -9.54 -7.04
C HIS A 113 -9.23 -10.43 -8.10
N GLU A 114 -10.09 -10.97 -8.97
CA GLU A 114 -9.70 -11.81 -10.09
C GLU A 114 -10.55 -11.52 -11.31
N VAL A 115 -10.09 -11.95 -12.48
CA VAL A 115 -10.86 -11.92 -13.71
C VAL A 115 -11.06 -13.32 -14.26
N ILE A 116 -12.33 -13.73 -14.46
CA ILE A 116 -12.71 -15.00 -15.06
C ILE A 116 -13.71 -14.70 -16.19
N ASP A 117 -13.46 -15.20 -17.40
CA ASP A 117 -14.29 -15.00 -18.57
C ASP A 117 -14.62 -13.50 -18.82
N LYS A 118 -13.60 -12.64 -18.68
CA LYS A 118 -13.68 -11.18 -18.80
C LYS A 118 -14.53 -10.48 -17.71
N LYS A 119 -15.05 -11.21 -16.74
CA LYS A 119 -15.77 -10.63 -15.60
C LYS A 119 -14.83 -10.49 -14.41
N TRP A 120 -14.80 -9.32 -13.86
CA TRP A 120 -14.06 -9.01 -12.64
C TRP A 120 -14.91 -9.38 -11.43
N ARG A 121 -14.25 -9.96 -10.43
CA ARG A 121 -14.88 -10.39 -9.20
C ARG A 121 -14.03 -10.01 -8.01
N VAL A 122 -14.69 -9.54 -6.97
CA VAL A 122 -14.09 -9.41 -5.64
C VAL A 122 -14.44 -10.65 -4.85
N VAL A 123 -13.40 -11.35 -4.39
CA VAL A 123 -13.51 -12.62 -3.67
C VAL A 123 -13.01 -12.43 -2.25
N VAL A 124 -13.72 -13.03 -1.30
CA VAL A 124 -13.29 -13.12 0.10
C VAL A 124 -13.20 -14.59 0.49
N VAL A 125 -12.08 -14.95 1.11
CA VAL A 125 -11.81 -16.32 1.61
C VAL A 125 -11.73 -16.30 3.12
N ASP A 126 -12.45 -17.20 3.79
CA ASP A 126 -12.26 -17.47 5.20
C ASP A 126 -11.01 -18.34 5.39
N VAL A 127 -10.06 -17.89 6.20
CA VAL A 127 -8.74 -18.52 6.34
C VAL A 127 -8.82 -19.88 7.03
N ALA A 128 -9.78 -20.06 7.94
CA ALA A 128 -9.92 -21.29 8.70
C ALA A 128 -10.64 -22.42 7.94
N THR A 129 -11.68 -22.05 7.18
CA THR A 129 -12.51 -23.01 6.46
C THR A 129 -12.16 -23.14 4.99
N LEU A 130 -11.41 -22.19 4.44
CA LEU A 130 -11.10 -22.02 3.01
C LEU A 130 -12.34 -21.79 2.13
N GLU A 131 -13.47 -21.44 2.75
CA GLU A 131 -14.70 -21.09 2.05
C GLU A 131 -14.49 -19.77 1.29
N LYS A 132 -14.85 -19.78 0.00
CA LYS A 132 -14.78 -18.62 -0.90
C LYS A 132 -16.14 -18.03 -1.13
N LYS A 133 -16.23 -16.71 -1.10
CA LYS A 133 -17.44 -15.95 -1.44
C LYS A 133 -17.12 -14.85 -2.44
N ILE A 134 -17.86 -14.79 -3.56
CA ILE A 134 -17.86 -13.64 -4.45
C ILE A 134 -18.77 -12.59 -3.78
N VAL A 135 -18.22 -11.41 -3.49
CA VAL A 135 -18.93 -10.33 -2.79
C VAL A 135 -19.33 -9.20 -3.71
N ALA A 136 -18.68 -9.06 -4.87
CA ALA A 136 -19.05 -8.14 -5.92
C ALA A 136 -18.59 -8.64 -7.29
N GLU A 137 -19.35 -8.31 -8.35
CA GLU A 137 -18.94 -8.48 -9.75
C GLU A 137 -18.72 -7.10 -10.39
N ASP A 138 -17.93 -7.06 -11.47
CA ASP A 138 -17.49 -5.82 -12.17
C ASP A 138 -16.82 -4.79 -11.26
N HIS A 139 -16.18 -5.27 -10.19
CA HIS A 139 -15.48 -4.47 -9.20
C HIS A 139 -14.03 -4.91 -9.02
N GLN A 140 -13.23 -3.97 -8.54
CA GLN A 140 -11.88 -4.20 -8.02
C GLN A 140 -11.82 -3.85 -6.53
N VAL A 141 -10.89 -4.49 -5.82
CA VAL A 141 -10.63 -4.22 -4.41
C VAL A 141 -9.90 -2.89 -4.26
N GLY A 142 -10.41 -2.00 -3.41
CA GLY A 142 -9.68 -0.86 -2.86
C GLY A 142 -8.85 -1.29 -1.64
N PHE A 143 -8.23 -0.35 -0.97
CA PHE A 143 -7.35 -0.65 0.16
C PHE A 143 -8.02 -0.29 1.47
N GLY A 144 -8.30 -1.32 2.26
CA GLY A 144 -8.88 -1.26 3.58
C GLY A 144 -7.85 -1.47 4.68
N ARG A 145 -8.36 -1.73 5.87
CA ARG A 145 -7.54 -2.07 7.03
C ARG A 145 -7.66 -3.56 7.36
N PRO A 146 -6.55 -4.22 7.71
CA PRO A 146 -6.55 -5.66 7.97
C PRO A 146 -7.30 -6.06 9.25
N ASP A 147 -7.49 -5.12 10.17
CA ASP A 147 -8.08 -5.33 11.50
C ASP A 147 -9.59 -5.08 11.57
N VAL A 148 -10.20 -4.57 10.48
CA VAL A 148 -11.64 -4.27 10.42
C VAL A 148 -12.40 -5.17 9.43
N ASP A 149 -13.73 -5.09 9.46
CA ASP A 149 -14.62 -5.88 8.63
C ASP A 149 -15.09 -5.16 7.34
N LEU A 150 -14.49 -4.02 7.03
CA LEU A 150 -14.87 -3.15 5.93
C LEU A 150 -13.90 -3.30 4.75
N LEU A 151 -14.43 -3.69 3.60
CA LEU A 151 -13.68 -3.84 2.36
C LEU A 151 -14.09 -2.76 1.36
N PRO A 152 -13.22 -1.78 1.03
CA PRO A 152 -13.51 -0.82 -0.02
C PRO A 152 -13.43 -1.49 -1.39
N MET A 153 -14.33 -1.09 -2.29
CA MET A 153 -14.40 -1.58 -3.66
C MET A 153 -14.73 -0.42 -4.60
N TYR A 154 -14.36 -0.57 -5.85
CA TYR A 154 -14.65 0.40 -6.91
C TYR A 154 -14.83 -0.34 -8.24
N GLY A 155 -15.59 0.24 -9.18
CA GLY A 155 -15.81 -0.35 -10.49
C GLY A 155 -14.56 -0.43 -11.35
N CYS A 156 -14.60 -1.28 -12.36
CA CYS A 156 -13.46 -1.46 -13.29
C CYS A 156 -13.09 -0.15 -13.98
N HIS A 157 -11.94 0.42 -13.66
CA HIS A 157 -11.54 1.79 -14.03
C HIS A 157 -11.46 2.07 -15.54
N TRP A 158 -11.39 1.05 -16.39
CA TRP A 158 -11.39 1.18 -17.86
C TRP A 158 -12.80 1.23 -18.45
N ASN A 159 -13.77 0.63 -17.77
CA ASN A 159 -15.19 0.63 -18.11
C ASN A 159 -16.04 0.38 -16.86
N PRO A 160 -16.23 1.37 -15.99
CA PRO A 160 -16.89 1.17 -14.70
C PRO A 160 -18.42 0.95 -14.84
N GLY A 161 -19.03 1.21 -15.99
CA GLY A 161 -20.47 1.12 -16.16
C GLY A 161 -21.22 1.98 -15.14
N PRO A 162 -22.16 1.40 -14.35
CA PRO A 162 -22.86 2.11 -13.28
C PRO A 162 -22.02 2.23 -11.98
N PHE A 163 -20.92 1.49 -11.82
CA PHE A 163 -20.13 1.38 -10.60
C PHE A 163 -19.02 2.45 -10.56
N ARG A 164 -19.42 3.72 -10.54
CA ARG A 164 -18.49 4.86 -10.58
C ARG A 164 -18.05 5.36 -9.20
N ASP A 165 -18.73 4.93 -8.16
CA ASP A 165 -18.60 5.37 -6.79
C ASP A 165 -17.61 4.52 -5.99
N LEU A 166 -17.27 4.98 -4.77
CA LEU A 166 -16.68 4.15 -3.75
C LEU A 166 -17.76 3.37 -3.01
N GLU A 167 -17.68 2.06 -3.07
CA GLU A 167 -18.51 1.15 -2.30
C GLU A 167 -17.68 0.46 -1.20
N VAL A 168 -18.34 0.13 -0.10
CA VAL A 168 -17.73 -0.60 1.02
C VAL A 168 -18.63 -1.78 1.37
N TRP A 169 -18.05 -2.97 1.29
CA TRP A 169 -18.68 -4.20 1.75
C TRP A 169 -18.33 -4.46 3.21
N ASP A 170 -19.34 -4.79 4.01
CA ASP A 170 -19.17 -5.16 5.43
C ASP A 170 -19.23 -6.69 5.57
N SER A 171 -18.14 -7.29 6.02
CA SER A 171 -18.02 -8.74 6.17
C SER A 171 -18.89 -9.35 7.28
N LYS A 172 -19.35 -8.55 8.26
CA LYS A 172 -20.26 -8.99 9.33
C LYS A 172 -21.69 -9.08 8.86
N THR A 173 -22.13 -8.06 8.12
CA THR A 173 -23.54 -7.96 7.67
C THR A 173 -23.74 -8.53 6.27
N GLY A 174 -22.67 -8.63 5.47
CA GLY A 174 -22.70 -9.00 4.07
C GLY A 174 -23.29 -7.91 3.16
N GLN A 175 -23.49 -6.71 3.67
CA GLN A 175 -24.08 -5.59 2.93
C GLN A 175 -23.00 -4.71 2.29
N THR A 176 -23.32 -4.16 1.13
CA THR A 176 -22.55 -3.14 0.43
C THR A 176 -23.23 -1.79 0.56
N THR A 177 -22.45 -0.74 0.85
CA THR A 177 -22.95 0.64 0.95
C THR A 177 -22.05 1.58 0.15
N THR A 178 -22.67 2.54 -0.56
CA THR A 178 -21.92 3.65 -1.19
C THR A 178 -21.45 4.63 -0.13
N ARG A 179 -20.14 4.89 -0.08
CA ARG A 179 -19.51 5.74 0.94
C ARG A 179 -18.98 7.08 0.40
N ALA A 180 -18.66 7.16 -0.89
CA ALA A 180 -18.35 8.42 -1.56
C ALA A 180 -18.85 8.36 -3.00
N LYS A 181 -19.62 9.36 -3.41
CA LYS A 181 -20.20 9.43 -4.76
C LYS A 181 -19.33 10.27 -5.67
N ILE A 182 -19.08 9.81 -6.87
CA ILE A 182 -18.37 10.61 -7.88
C ILE A 182 -19.10 11.93 -8.19
N ALA A 183 -20.44 11.93 -8.12
CA ALA A 183 -21.25 13.13 -8.32
C ALA A 183 -20.91 14.27 -7.34
N GLU A 184 -20.49 13.95 -6.11
CA GLU A 184 -20.07 14.93 -5.11
C GLU A 184 -18.69 15.54 -5.47
N VAL A 185 -17.81 14.74 -6.10
CA VAL A 185 -16.55 15.21 -6.65
C VAL A 185 -16.78 16.09 -7.87
N GLU A 186 -17.69 15.66 -8.77
CA GLU A 186 -18.08 16.40 -9.97
C GLU A 186 -18.71 17.76 -9.61
N ALA A 187 -19.56 17.79 -8.60
CA ALA A 187 -20.17 19.04 -8.11
C ALA A 187 -19.15 20.05 -7.56
N LYS A 188 -18.11 19.56 -6.89
CA LYS A 188 -17.10 20.42 -6.27
C LYS A 188 -15.95 20.81 -7.21
N TYR A 189 -15.51 19.89 -8.06
CA TYR A 189 -14.30 20.01 -8.88
C TYR A 189 -14.55 19.81 -10.38
N GLY A 190 -15.78 20.08 -10.85
CA GLY A 190 -16.20 19.83 -12.23
C GLY A 190 -15.32 20.49 -13.29
N GLU A 191 -14.86 21.73 -13.07
CA GLU A 191 -13.94 22.41 -14.00
C GLU A 191 -12.61 21.67 -14.16
N TRP A 192 -12.02 21.24 -13.04
CA TRP A 192 -10.79 20.46 -13.07
C TRP A 192 -11.00 19.11 -13.77
N LEU A 193 -12.09 18.40 -13.47
CA LEU A 193 -12.41 17.13 -14.09
C LEU A 193 -12.62 17.27 -15.59
N ALA A 194 -13.37 18.28 -16.02
CA ALA A 194 -13.61 18.53 -17.44
C ALA A 194 -12.31 18.78 -18.21
N LYS A 195 -11.40 19.57 -17.63
CA LYS A 195 -10.09 19.86 -18.20
C LYS A 195 -9.17 18.64 -18.23
N GLU A 196 -9.04 17.94 -17.09
CA GLU A 196 -8.10 16.83 -16.95
C GLU A 196 -8.54 15.60 -17.75
N PHE A 197 -9.83 15.30 -17.78
CA PHE A 197 -10.38 14.10 -18.40
C PHE A 197 -11.13 14.36 -19.72
N ALA A 198 -10.99 15.57 -20.28
CA ALA A 198 -11.60 15.95 -21.55
C ALA A 198 -13.14 15.70 -21.60
N GLY A 199 -13.84 15.95 -20.50
CA GLY A 199 -15.29 15.76 -20.39
C GLY A 199 -15.78 14.31 -20.35
N LYS A 200 -14.87 13.34 -20.28
CA LYS A 200 -15.24 11.91 -20.17
C LYS A 200 -15.84 11.62 -18.79
N PRO A 201 -16.78 10.65 -18.69
CA PRO A 201 -17.28 10.18 -17.41
C PRO A 201 -16.15 9.70 -16.51
N CYS A 202 -16.12 10.22 -15.28
CA CYS A 202 -15.12 9.86 -14.28
C CYS A 202 -15.66 8.82 -13.28
N SER A 203 -14.76 8.12 -12.63
CA SER A 203 -15.05 7.19 -11.54
C SER A 203 -14.00 7.29 -10.44
N VAL A 204 -14.36 6.87 -9.24
CA VAL A 204 -13.41 6.65 -8.15
C VAL A 204 -12.46 5.52 -8.54
N PHE A 205 -11.18 5.72 -8.29
CA PHE A 205 -10.15 4.74 -8.55
C PHE A 205 -9.17 4.67 -7.37
N PHE A 206 -8.81 3.45 -6.98
CA PHE A 206 -7.76 3.23 -6.00
C PHE A 206 -8.03 3.89 -4.62
N PRO A 207 -9.19 3.66 -4.01
CA PRO A 207 -9.50 4.23 -2.71
C PRO A 207 -8.65 3.58 -1.60
N VAL A 208 -8.17 4.41 -0.65
CA VAL A 208 -7.44 3.98 0.55
C VAL A 208 -8.10 4.61 1.77
N ILE A 209 -8.72 3.77 2.60
CA ILE A 209 -9.43 4.23 3.80
C ILE A 209 -8.42 4.62 4.89
N SER A 210 -8.70 5.71 5.62
CA SER A 210 -7.88 6.18 6.73
C SER A 210 -7.86 5.21 7.91
N PRO A 211 -6.80 5.19 8.74
CA PRO A 211 -6.75 4.37 9.95
C PRO A 211 -7.92 4.54 10.91
N ASP A 212 -8.47 5.75 11.05
CA ASP A 212 -9.63 6.05 11.88
C ASP A 212 -10.99 5.75 11.24
N LEU A 213 -11.02 5.25 10.01
CA LEU A 213 -12.20 4.91 9.21
C LEU A 213 -13.13 6.11 8.88
N LYS A 214 -12.69 7.33 9.11
CA LYS A 214 -13.52 8.52 8.91
C LYS A 214 -13.34 9.16 7.55
N ARG A 215 -12.24 8.82 6.86
CA ARG A 215 -11.85 9.46 5.59
C ARG A 215 -11.34 8.44 4.60
N VAL A 216 -11.23 8.90 3.37
CA VAL A 216 -10.60 8.15 2.28
C VAL A 216 -9.85 9.13 1.39
N PHE A 217 -8.74 8.71 0.85
CA PHE A 217 -8.23 9.34 -0.36
C PHE A 217 -8.36 8.39 -1.55
N PHE A 218 -8.52 8.97 -2.72
CA PHE A 218 -8.63 8.21 -3.97
C PHE A 218 -8.15 9.03 -5.15
N LYS A 219 -7.87 8.33 -6.22
CA LYS A 219 -7.58 8.85 -7.54
C LYS A 219 -8.86 8.90 -8.37
N ILE A 220 -8.88 9.73 -9.39
CA ILE A 220 -9.95 9.72 -10.38
C ILE A 220 -9.47 8.97 -11.63
N ALA A 221 -10.36 8.20 -12.22
CA ALA A 221 -10.15 7.53 -13.50
C ALA A 221 -11.23 7.89 -14.51
N ALA A 222 -10.84 8.02 -15.78
CA ALA A 222 -11.75 8.03 -16.92
C ALA A 222 -11.32 6.92 -17.88
N GLY A 223 -12.18 5.93 -18.03
CA GLY A 223 -11.96 4.80 -18.91
C GLY A 223 -12.06 5.18 -20.41
N ASN A 224 -11.44 4.37 -21.28
CA ASN A 224 -11.63 4.50 -22.74
C ASN A 224 -12.81 3.65 -23.26
N GLY A 225 -13.53 2.96 -22.36
CA GLY A 225 -14.74 2.21 -22.69
C GLY A 225 -14.49 0.90 -23.46
N GLY A 226 -13.21 0.50 -23.60
CA GLY A 226 -12.85 -0.75 -24.23
C GLY A 226 -12.78 -1.93 -23.25
N ASP A 227 -12.66 -3.14 -23.79
CA ASP A 227 -12.57 -4.38 -23.00
C ASP A 227 -11.12 -4.75 -22.65
N ASP A 228 -10.12 -4.06 -23.24
CA ASP A 228 -8.71 -4.33 -22.99
C ASP A 228 -8.22 -3.63 -21.71
N PHE A 229 -8.49 -4.26 -20.58
CA PHE A 229 -8.04 -3.77 -19.28
C PHE A 229 -6.51 -3.85 -19.08
N MET A 230 -5.81 -4.67 -19.87
CA MET A 230 -4.36 -4.83 -19.79
C MET A 230 -3.61 -3.76 -20.57
N ALA A 231 -4.31 -2.99 -21.40
CA ALA A 231 -3.70 -1.89 -22.13
C ALA A 231 -3.19 -0.81 -21.17
N LYS A 232 -1.98 -0.32 -21.42
CA LYS A 232 -1.37 0.77 -20.63
C LYS A 232 -2.25 2.03 -20.59
N ASN A 233 -3.05 2.25 -21.60
CA ASN A 233 -3.97 3.37 -21.78
C ASN A 233 -5.45 2.99 -21.57
N ALA A 234 -5.74 1.87 -20.90
CA ALA A 234 -7.11 1.44 -20.62
C ALA A 234 -7.94 2.53 -19.92
N SER A 235 -7.31 3.36 -19.11
CA SER A 235 -7.90 4.55 -18.52
C SER A 235 -6.87 5.65 -18.28
N HIS A 236 -7.32 6.91 -18.38
CA HIS A 236 -6.58 8.04 -17.82
C HIS A 236 -6.85 8.12 -16.32
N ARG A 237 -5.79 8.26 -15.51
CA ARG A 237 -5.87 8.18 -14.03
C ARG A 237 -5.05 9.30 -13.42
N GLN A 238 -5.69 10.25 -12.72
CA GLN A 238 -5.01 11.41 -12.19
C GLN A 238 -5.69 11.97 -10.93
N GLY A 239 -4.97 12.82 -10.21
CA GLY A 239 -5.44 13.56 -9.05
C GLY A 239 -5.40 12.77 -7.74
N LEU A 240 -5.39 13.49 -6.66
CA LEU A 240 -5.53 13.00 -5.29
C LEU A 240 -6.69 13.75 -4.64
N VAL A 241 -7.77 13.08 -4.36
CA VAL A 241 -8.96 13.62 -3.69
C VAL A 241 -9.02 13.07 -2.28
N CYS A 242 -9.13 13.94 -1.28
CA CYS A 242 -9.42 13.54 0.09
C CYS A 242 -10.89 13.81 0.40
N TYR A 243 -11.57 12.83 0.98
CA TYR A 243 -13.01 12.83 1.25
C TYR A 243 -13.31 12.44 2.70
N ASP A 244 -14.27 13.12 3.30
CA ASP A 244 -14.74 12.90 4.67
C ASP A 244 -16.08 12.16 4.65
N PHE A 245 -16.15 10.98 5.26
CA PHE A 245 -17.35 10.14 5.28
C PHE A 245 -18.45 10.69 6.20
N GLU A 246 -18.06 11.37 7.29
CA GLU A 246 -19.05 11.93 8.24
C GLU A 246 -19.76 13.15 7.65
N LYS A 247 -19.04 13.95 6.86
CA LYS A 247 -19.57 15.14 6.18
C LYS A 247 -20.15 14.83 4.80
N SER A 248 -19.90 13.63 4.27
CA SER A 248 -20.22 13.26 2.89
C SER A 248 -19.73 14.30 1.88
N ALA A 249 -18.47 14.71 2.02
CA ALA A 249 -17.90 15.80 1.23
C ALA A 249 -16.40 15.64 0.96
N CYS A 250 -15.96 16.12 -0.20
CA CYS A 250 -14.55 16.29 -0.48
C CYS A 250 -13.94 17.37 0.44
N ILE A 251 -12.80 17.08 1.06
CA ILE A 251 -12.05 18.05 1.87
C ILE A 251 -11.24 18.94 0.92
N TRP A 252 -10.32 18.34 0.17
CA TRP A 252 -9.47 19.02 -0.82
C TRP A 252 -9.11 18.08 -1.97
N GLN A 253 -8.48 18.64 -3.01
CA GLN A 253 -8.02 17.94 -4.20
C GLN A 253 -6.67 18.51 -4.65
N HIS A 254 -5.76 17.65 -5.09
CA HIS A 254 -4.57 17.97 -5.84
C HIS A 254 -4.63 17.38 -7.24
N GLY A 255 -4.17 18.14 -8.25
CA GLY A 255 -4.24 17.73 -9.66
C GLY A 255 -3.29 16.59 -10.02
N LYS A 256 -2.35 16.20 -9.15
CA LYS A 256 -1.41 15.13 -9.41
C LYS A 256 -1.54 14.02 -8.38
N TRP A 257 -1.28 12.80 -8.84
CA TRP A 257 -1.11 11.62 -8.00
C TRP A 257 0.38 11.29 -7.94
N GLY A 258 0.88 11.17 -6.72
CA GLY A 258 2.15 10.52 -6.45
C GLY A 258 1.93 9.08 -6.02
N HIS A 259 2.48 8.70 -4.87
CA HIS A 259 2.20 7.43 -4.20
C HIS A 259 1.84 7.71 -2.74
N PRO A 260 0.60 8.16 -2.47
CA PRO A 260 0.18 8.55 -1.13
C PRO A 260 -0.11 7.35 -0.23
N GLY A 261 0.18 7.50 1.07
CA GLY A 261 -0.20 6.57 2.13
C GLY A 261 -0.63 7.34 3.38
N TRP A 262 -1.53 6.78 4.18
CA TRP A 262 -1.93 7.38 5.46
C TRP A 262 -0.81 7.30 6.49
N THR A 263 -0.66 8.34 7.30
CA THR A 263 0.02 8.22 8.59
C THR A 263 -0.89 7.51 9.61
N PRO A 264 -0.33 6.80 10.60
CA PRO A 264 -1.13 6.03 11.56
C PRO A 264 -2.12 6.85 12.38
N ASP A 265 -1.84 8.14 12.57
CA ASP A 265 -2.69 9.10 13.30
C ASP A 265 -3.89 9.59 12.49
N SER A 266 -3.98 9.25 11.20
CA SER A 266 -5.01 9.72 10.27
C SER A 266 -5.05 11.23 10.07
N GLN A 267 -4.01 11.96 10.48
CA GLN A 267 -3.96 13.43 10.36
C GLN A 267 -3.17 13.87 9.14
N HIS A 268 -2.41 12.97 8.53
CA HIS A 268 -1.56 13.30 7.40
C HIS A 268 -1.61 12.21 6.32
N ILE A 269 -1.31 12.62 5.10
CA ILE A 269 -1.00 11.73 3.98
C ILE A 269 0.48 11.93 3.65
N PHE A 270 1.24 10.86 3.74
CA PHE A 270 2.63 10.83 3.33
C PHE A 270 2.74 10.36 1.87
N GLU A 271 3.53 11.08 1.07
CA GLU A 271 3.62 10.83 -0.37
C GLU A 271 5.09 10.79 -0.84
N MET A 272 5.29 10.20 -2.02
CA MET A 272 6.59 10.19 -2.69
C MET A 272 7.23 11.59 -2.73
N GLY A 273 8.57 11.64 -2.70
CA GLY A 273 9.29 12.91 -2.62
C GLY A 273 9.33 13.50 -1.20
N ASN A 274 9.07 12.65 -0.20
CA ASN A 274 9.08 13.00 1.23
C ASN A 274 8.08 14.12 1.57
N VAL A 275 6.92 14.14 0.89
CA VAL A 275 5.86 15.12 1.06
C VAL A 275 4.86 14.66 2.10
N ILE A 276 4.45 15.54 2.99
CA ILE A 276 3.44 15.30 4.04
C ILE A 276 2.33 16.30 3.86
N PHE A 277 1.13 15.84 3.51
CA PHE A 277 -0.08 16.65 3.42
C PHE A 277 -0.82 16.68 4.76
N ASP A 278 -1.19 17.84 5.21
CA ASP A 278 -2.16 18.03 6.28
C ASP A 278 -3.56 17.70 5.78
N ILE A 279 -4.27 16.83 6.51
CA ILE A 279 -5.55 16.28 6.06
C ILE A 279 -6.67 17.31 6.01
N HIS A 280 -6.62 18.35 6.83
CA HIS A 280 -7.68 19.34 6.92
C HIS A 280 -7.56 20.44 5.87
N THR A 281 -6.34 20.78 5.50
CA THR A 281 -6.05 21.94 4.63
C THR A 281 -5.53 21.56 3.25
N GLY A 282 -5.02 20.34 3.07
CA GLY A 282 -4.32 19.92 1.86
C GLY A 282 -2.98 20.61 1.64
N LYS A 283 -2.53 21.47 2.58
CA LYS A 283 -1.18 22.05 2.52
C LYS A 283 -0.15 20.98 2.81
N TYR A 284 1.02 21.11 2.22
CA TYR A 284 2.08 20.13 2.41
C TYR A 284 3.38 20.74 2.91
N THR A 285 4.14 19.93 3.59
CA THR A 285 5.53 20.13 3.98
C THR A 285 6.39 19.01 3.41
N LYS A 286 7.70 19.13 3.56
CA LYS A 286 8.66 18.05 3.19
C LYS A 286 9.52 17.71 4.38
N LEU A 287 9.89 16.43 4.49
CA LEU A 287 10.93 16.01 5.43
C LEU A 287 12.25 16.71 5.08
N LYS A 288 12.86 17.30 6.08
CA LYS A 288 14.17 17.97 5.92
C LYS A 288 15.30 16.95 6.04
N ASP A 289 16.36 17.17 5.28
CA ASP A 289 17.63 16.42 5.38
C ASP A 289 17.48 14.89 5.20
N VAL A 290 16.45 14.47 4.48
CA VAL A 290 16.23 13.09 4.03
C VAL A 290 16.26 13.08 2.52
N PRO A 291 17.20 12.35 1.89
CA PRO A 291 17.27 12.29 0.43
C PRO A 291 16.06 11.58 -0.15
N VAL A 292 15.62 12.07 -1.31
CA VAL A 292 14.50 11.48 -2.05
C VAL A 292 15.02 10.46 -3.04
N LEU A 293 14.63 9.20 -2.89
CA LEU A 293 14.85 8.19 -3.91
C LEU A 293 13.89 8.39 -5.08
N ARG A 294 14.31 8.10 -6.31
CA ARG A 294 13.46 8.25 -7.48
C ARG A 294 12.52 7.06 -7.67
N GLY A 295 11.23 7.30 -7.84
CA GLY A 295 10.22 6.26 -8.06
C GLY A 295 9.69 5.62 -6.78
N SER A 296 9.67 6.37 -5.68
CA SER A 296 9.39 5.89 -4.32
C SER A 296 7.92 5.54 -4.03
N HIS A 297 7.75 4.50 -3.22
CA HIS A 297 6.48 4.04 -2.65
C HIS A 297 6.59 4.08 -1.12
N PRO A 298 6.25 5.22 -0.48
CA PRO A 298 6.47 5.38 0.94
C PRO A 298 5.37 4.76 1.80
N SER A 299 5.78 4.20 2.93
CA SER A 299 4.93 3.71 4.00
C SER A 299 5.46 4.20 5.36
N VAL A 300 4.58 4.36 6.35
CA VAL A 300 4.93 4.86 7.69
C VAL A 300 4.83 3.74 8.71
N SER A 301 5.76 3.70 9.66
CA SER A 301 5.75 2.71 10.75
C SER A 301 4.51 2.86 11.64
N PRO A 302 4.03 1.79 12.28
CA PRO A 302 2.81 1.85 13.11
C PRO A 302 2.85 2.87 14.24
N ASP A 303 4.03 3.19 14.76
CA ASP A 303 4.25 4.21 15.79
C ASP A 303 4.42 5.64 15.23
N GLY A 304 4.39 5.80 13.90
CA GLY A 304 4.51 7.09 13.22
C GLY A 304 5.92 7.69 13.20
N LYS A 305 6.94 6.98 13.71
CA LYS A 305 8.28 7.56 13.88
C LYS A 305 9.18 7.40 12.66
N LEU A 306 8.96 6.35 11.89
CA LEU A 306 9.78 6.02 10.73
C LEU A 306 8.94 5.99 9.45
N MET A 307 9.57 6.32 8.35
CA MET A 307 9.11 5.97 7.03
C MET A 307 10.00 4.89 6.42
N VAL A 308 9.46 4.08 5.53
CA VAL A 308 10.20 3.23 4.61
C VAL A 308 9.76 3.54 3.19
N THR A 309 10.71 3.53 2.26
CA THR A 309 10.44 3.75 0.83
C THR A 309 11.44 2.99 -0.03
N ASP A 310 11.09 2.80 -1.29
CA ASP A 310 11.94 2.22 -2.33
C ASP A 310 12.33 3.27 -3.37
N GLY A 311 13.27 2.94 -4.22
CA GLY A 311 13.61 3.73 -5.39
C GLY A 311 15.05 3.59 -5.83
N LEU A 312 15.40 4.29 -6.89
CA LEU A 312 16.77 4.37 -7.37
C LEU A 312 17.64 5.13 -6.37
N THR A 313 18.81 4.54 -6.04
CA THR A 313 19.72 5.02 -4.99
C THR A 313 20.78 6.01 -5.47
N GLU A 314 20.80 6.36 -6.75
CA GLU A 314 21.74 7.36 -7.29
C GLU A 314 21.75 8.69 -6.49
N PRO A 315 20.61 9.23 -5.98
CA PRO A 315 20.64 10.43 -5.14
C PRO A 315 21.42 10.30 -3.84
N VAL A 316 21.68 9.07 -3.39
CA VAL A 316 22.41 8.76 -2.15
C VAL A 316 23.77 8.09 -2.42
N GLY A 317 24.29 8.20 -3.64
CA GLY A 317 25.59 7.66 -4.02
C GLY A 317 25.59 6.20 -4.47
N GLY A 318 24.40 5.63 -4.74
CA GLY A 318 24.28 4.30 -5.34
C GLY A 318 24.72 4.26 -6.80
N ARG A 319 24.88 3.05 -7.35
CA ARG A 319 25.24 2.83 -8.74
C ARG A 319 24.04 3.14 -9.67
N PRO A 320 24.27 3.42 -10.96
CA PRO A 320 23.20 3.51 -11.94
C PRO A 320 22.32 2.25 -11.94
N ASN A 321 20.99 2.44 -11.95
CA ASN A 321 19.97 1.37 -11.89
C ASN A 321 19.96 0.54 -10.59
N ASP A 322 20.72 0.94 -9.57
CA ASP A 322 20.67 0.34 -8.24
C ASP A 322 19.43 0.83 -7.50
N TRP A 323 18.63 -0.12 -7.03
CA TRP A 323 17.45 0.14 -6.22
C TRP A 323 17.76 -0.10 -4.76
N GLY A 324 17.06 0.61 -3.89
CA GLY A 324 17.23 0.42 -2.46
C GLY A 324 15.94 0.56 -1.69
N ILE A 325 15.96 0.00 -0.49
CA ILE A 325 14.97 0.22 0.55
C ILE A 325 15.57 1.20 1.54
N GLN A 326 14.99 2.39 1.64
CA GLN A 326 15.41 3.44 2.57
C GLN A 326 14.50 3.49 3.77
N VAL A 327 15.05 3.59 4.96
CA VAL A 327 14.36 3.91 6.21
C VAL A 327 14.80 5.30 6.65
N ALA A 328 13.85 6.14 7.10
CA ALA A 328 14.19 7.46 7.63
C ALA A 328 13.28 7.87 8.78
N ASP A 329 13.77 8.79 9.61
CA ASP A 329 13.02 9.41 10.70
C ASP A 329 11.97 10.38 10.15
N MET A 330 10.73 10.27 10.61
CA MET A 330 9.62 11.15 10.22
C MET A 330 9.80 12.61 10.69
N HIS A 331 10.76 12.89 11.58
CA HIS A 331 11.19 14.24 11.95
C HIS A 331 12.31 14.79 11.06
N GLY A 332 12.86 13.96 10.17
CA GLY A 332 13.95 14.31 9.25
C GLY A 332 15.35 14.09 9.83
N GLY A 333 16.36 14.36 9.01
CA GLY A 333 17.79 14.35 9.37
C GLY A 333 18.43 12.95 9.43
N LYS A 334 17.74 11.90 9.84
CA LYS A 334 18.30 10.57 9.97
C LYS A 334 17.70 9.61 8.95
N TRP A 335 18.55 8.88 8.27
CA TRP A 335 18.15 7.90 7.27
C TRP A 335 19.22 6.83 7.05
N ALA A 336 18.84 5.69 6.50
CA ALA A 336 19.74 4.63 6.08
C ALA A 336 19.15 3.88 4.88
N VAL A 337 20.01 3.35 4.01
CA VAL A 337 19.60 2.36 3.01
C VAL A 337 19.79 0.97 3.61
N LEU A 338 18.68 0.27 3.78
CA LEU A 338 18.60 -1.04 4.40
C LEU A 338 19.11 -2.15 3.47
N HIS A 339 18.77 -2.07 2.19
CA HIS A 339 19.07 -3.09 1.18
C HIS A 339 19.29 -2.44 -0.18
N HIS A 340 20.30 -2.91 -0.91
CA HIS A 340 20.58 -2.55 -2.31
C HIS A 340 20.40 -3.77 -3.21
N PHE A 341 19.75 -3.61 -4.36
CA PHE A 341 19.52 -4.68 -5.32
C PHE A 341 19.22 -4.13 -6.72
N GLU A 342 19.37 -4.98 -7.74
CA GLU A 342 18.89 -4.67 -9.08
C GLU A 342 17.41 -5.00 -9.24
N GLN A 343 16.61 -4.10 -9.78
CA GLN A 343 15.16 -4.24 -9.98
C GLN A 343 14.84 -4.32 -11.48
N ASN A 344 15.49 -5.22 -12.22
CA ASN A 344 15.44 -5.26 -13.69
C ASN A 344 14.87 -6.56 -14.27
N ARG A 345 14.54 -7.54 -13.45
CA ARG A 345 14.03 -8.88 -13.78
C ARG A 345 12.68 -9.14 -13.11
N GLY A 346 12.34 -10.40 -12.88
CA GLY A 346 11.13 -10.83 -12.16
C GLY A 346 9.85 -10.71 -12.97
N ALA A 347 8.72 -10.73 -12.29
CA ALA A 347 7.40 -10.64 -12.91
C ALA A 347 7.21 -9.32 -13.64
N ARG A 348 6.88 -9.42 -14.93
CA ARG A 348 6.71 -8.25 -15.79
C ARG A 348 5.59 -8.49 -16.80
N SER A 349 4.48 -7.88 -16.52
CA SER A 349 3.39 -7.70 -17.46
C SER A 349 3.59 -6.40 -18.28
N TRP A 350 2.54 -5.67 -18.61
CA TRP A 350 2.69 -4.32 -19.12
C TRP A 350 3.31 -3.35 -18.09
N ARG A 351 3.20 -3.70 -16.78
CA ARG A 351 3.94 -3.09 -15.67
C ARG A 351 4.77 -4.15 -14.98
N ARG A 352 5.96 -3.78 -14.52
CA ARG A 352 6.77 -4.64 -13.66
C ARG A 352 6.26 -4.58 -12.23
N ASN A 353 6.61 -5.57 -11.44
CA ASN A 353 6.46 -5.49 -10.01
C ASN A 353 7.50 -4.50 -9.44
N ASP A 354 7.07 -3.62 -8.53
CA ASP A 354 7.93 -2.72 -7.78
C ASP A 354 8.08 -3.21 -6.32
N PRO A 355 9.07 -2.70 -5.56
CA PRO A 355 9.37 -3.24 -4.23
C PRO A 355 8.26 -3.05 -3.20
N HIS A 356 7.57 -1.91 -3.17
CA HIS A 356 6.43 -1.62 -2.30
C HIS A 356 6.68 -1.93 -0.81
N PRO A 357 7.70 -1.33 -0.15
CA PRO A 357 8.05 -1.67 1.21
C PRO A 357 7.00 -1.22 2.23
N VAL A 358 6.75 -2.09 3.23
CA VAL A 358 5.82 -1.83 4.33
C VAL A 358 6.34 -2.38 5.65
N PHE A 359 6.01 -1.71 6.75
CA PHE A 359 6.27 -2.25 8.09
C PHE A 359 5.25 -3.31 8.48
N SER A 360 5.67 -4.30 9.27
CA SER A 360 4.75 -5.18 10.01
C SER A 360 3.94 -4.40 11.04
N ALA A 361 2.82 -4.96 11.51
CA ALA A 361 1.94 -4.32 12.48
C ALA A 361 2.65 -3.96 13.81
N ASP A 362 3.67 -4.72 14.22
CA ASP A 362 4.48 -4.45 15.40
C ASP A 362 5.73 -3.57 15.13
N GLY A 363 5.94 -3.16 13.87
CA GLY A 363 7.07 -2.33 13.45
C GLY A 363 8.45 -3.00 13.52
N LYS A 364 8.52 -4.33 13.70
CA LYS A 364 9.80 -5.05 13.84
C LYS A 364 10.32 -5.63 12.54
N ARG A 365 9.50 -5.66 11.49
CA ARG A 365 9.84 -6.20 10.19
C ARG A 365 9.45 -5.22 9.08
N ILE A 366 10.18 -5.29 7.97
CA ILE A 366 9.85 -4.60 6.73
C ILE A 366 9.73 -5.66 5.65
N TYR A 367 8.60 -5.68 4.95
CA TYR A 367 8.32 -6.54 3.81
C TYR A 367 8.44 -5.75 2.52
N TYR A 368 9.04 -6.34 1.49
CA TYR A 368 9.18 -5.72 0.17
C TYR A 368 9.49 -6.76 -0.91
N ASN A 369 9.19 -6.45 -2.16
CA ASN A 369 9.53 -7.30 -3.29
C ASN A 369 10.92 -6.96 -3.83
N THR A 370 11.66 -7.97 -4.32
CA THR A 370 12.85 -7.79 -5.16
C THR A 370 12.67 -8.51 -6.49
N SER A 371 13.14 -7.90 -7.57
CA SER A 371 13.14 -8.47 -8.93
C SER A 371 14.56 -8.50 -9.51
N ASP A 372 15.52 -8.96 -8.71
CA ASP A 372 16.94 -9.11 -9.03
C ASP A 372 17.27 -10.44 -9.71
N SER A 373 16.32 -11.36 -9.77
CA SER A 373 16.43 -12.68 -10.38
C SER A 373 15.30 -12.93 -11.38
N GLN A 374 15.27 -14.13 -12.00
CA GLN A 374 14.20 -14.55 -12.90
C GLN A 374 12.81 -14.41 -12.25
N PHE A 375 12.72 -14.64 -10.93
CA PHE A 375 11.48 -14.56 -10.19
C PHE A 375 11.49 -13.40 -9.22
N THR A 376 10.39 -12.66 -9.15
CA THR A 376 10.14 -11.69 -8.07
C THR A 376 10.00 -12.45 -6.76
N ARG A 377 10.68 -11.97 -5.72
CA ARG A 377 10.64 -12.56 -4.38
C ARG A 377 10.18 -11.55 -3.34
N LEU A 378 9.21 -11.96 -2.55
CA LEU A 378 8.84 -11.23 -1.34
C LEU A 378 9.92 -11.47 -0.28
N MET A 379 10.55 -10.39 0.15
CA MET A 379 11.60 -10.36 1.17
C MET A 379 11.05 -9.87 2.49
N VAL A 380 11.70 -10.27 3.57
CA VAL A 380 11.51 -9.70 4.90
C VAL A 380 12.85 -9.28 5.47
N ALA A 381 12.91 -8.04 5.97
CA ALA A 381 13.99 -7.53 6.80
C ALA A 381 13.50 -7.54 8.26
N GLU A 382 14.24 -8.23 9.13
CA GLU A 382 13.93 -8.37 10.56
C GLU A 382 15.06 -7.71 11.37
N ARG A 383 14.70 -6.78 12.23
CA ARG A 383 15.64 -6.24 13.22
C ARG A 383 15.76 -7.17 14.42
N PRO A 384 16.88 -7.14 15.14
CA PRO A 384 17.10 -7.95 16.34
C PRO A 384 16.00 -7.81 17.39
#